data_b75b927f7b653ed910f1dc811545a686
#
_entry.id   b75b927f7b653ed910f1dc811545a686
#
_cell.length_a   1.000
_cell.length_b   1.000
_cell.length_c   1.000
_cell.angle_alpha   90.00
_cell.angle_beta   90.00
_cell.angle_gamma   90.00
#
_symmetry.space_group_name_H-M   'P 1'
#
loop_
_entity.id
_entity.type
_entity.pdbx_description
1 polymer ?
#
loop_
_entity_poly.entity_id
_entity_poly.type
_entity_poly.pdbx_seq_one_letter_code
_entity_poly.pdbx_strand_id
1 'polypeptide(L)'
;MLSTRKATVAVVTFLVAAAAAGCTSGSATEASTVGAREPGCPAVLAEAQQAVKAAEDINAPWSGPTRGPDAVPGKTIAYVAQTMTNPGVSGVAKGVQEAAEVIGWDVRTFDGEGTPAGIRNAFAEALALKPSGIVIGGFDPAAAAGQAERAGAAGIPLIGWHATPAPGPSTDPELFTNVTTRVEEVAEISADWIIARSEGHAGVVLFTDASIPFAKRKSDLIRKRLAACSDVELLSLQDIPIPEANTRTVDEVTSLQSRLGDRWTYSAAINDLYFDHAAPALRAAGHKGDGAPFNIGAGDGDPSAFERINGKRYQAATVPEPLSEQGWQIVDEFNRAFAGEPASGYVAPVHITTADNSGGALSWDSEGYRQAYRKIWDR
;
A
#
# COMPACT_ATOMS: atom_id res chain seq x y z
N MET A 1 72.95 23.65 -5.77
CA MET A 1 73.63 24.56 -4.82
C MET A 1 73.03 24.32 -3.46
N LEU A 2 73.84 23.75 -2.67
CA LEU A 2 74.22 24.01 -1.27
C LEU A 2 73.04 23.91 -0.28
N SER A 3 73.01 22.85 0.52
CA SER A 3 73.92 22.58 1.72
C SER A 3 73.26 23.24 2.94
N THR A 4 73.05 22.67 4.07
CA THR A 4 73.70 21.69 4.96
C THR A 4 72.88 21.68 6.26
N ARG A 5 72.61 20.57 6.81
CA ARG A 5 73.22 19.90 8.00
C ARG A 5 72.74 20.34 9.40
N LYS A 6 72.32 19.27 10.09
CA LYS A 6 72.76 18.79 11.43
C LYS A 6 72.30 19.61 12.65
N ALA A 7 72.10 19.11 13.81
CA ALA A 7 72.21 17.77 14.46
C ALA A 7 71.54 17.88 15.85
N THR A 8 71.03 16.73 16.27
CA THR A 8 71.03 16.10 17.58
C THR A 8 71.55 16.88 18.79
N VAL A 9 70.83 16.82 19.94
CA VAL A 9 71.40 16.31 21.23
C VAL A 9 70.24 16.03 22.20
N ALA A 10 70.21 14.85 22.79
CA ALA A 10 69.37 14.41 23.91
C ALA A 10 70.09 14.83 25.25
N VAL A 11 69.25 15.18 26.25
CA VAL A 11 69.67 15.07 27.65
C VAL A 11 68.52 14.55 28.50
N VAL A 12 68.71 13.43 29.13
CA VAL A 12 67.95 12.80 30.19
C VAL A 12 68.35 13.45 31.50
N THR A 13 67.34 13.79 32.36
CA THR A 13 67.67 13.87 33.80
C THR A 13 66.38 13.51 34.61
N PHE A 14 66.63 12.59 35.55
CA PHE A 14 65.73 12.10 36.59
C PHE A 14 65.60 13.10 37.73
N LEU A 15 64.50 13.05 38.46
CA LEU A 15 64.34 12.90 39.92
C LEU A 15 63.06 13.45 40.46
N VAL A 16 62.28 12.61 41.04
CA VAL A 16 61.90 12.33 42.45
C VAL A 16 60.73 13.14 43.03
N ALA A 17 59.76 12.37 43.42
CA ALA A 17 58.64 12.43 44.27
C ALA A 17 58.51 13.54 45.31
N ALA A 18 57.25 14.02 45.49
CA ALA A 18 56.69 14.32 46.83
C ALA A 18 55.14 14.22 46.76
N ALA A 19 54.60 13.41 47.62
CA ALA A 19 53.20 13.25 47.85
C ALA A 19 52.61 14.44 48.64
N ALA A 20 51.46 14.96 48.23
CA ALA A 20 50.58 15.73 49.13
C ALA A 20 49.16 15.34 48.82
N ALA A 21 48.49 14.77 49.79
CA ALA A 21 47.07 14.48 49.81
C ALA A 21 46.26 15.79 49.88
N GLY A 22 45.35 15.97 48.97
CA GLY A 22 44.38 17.04 48.96
C GLY A 22 43.03 16.49 48.53
N CYS A 23 42.13 16.19 49.49
CA CYS A 23 40.73 15.90 49.20
C CYS A 23 40.05 17.12 48.66
N THR A 24 39.68 17.07 47.38
CA THR A 24 38.62 17.92 46.84
C THR A 24 37.58 17.03 46.14
N SER A 25 36.44 16.93 46.79
CA SER A 25 35.21 16.34 46.23
C SER A 25 34.75 17.17 45.02
N GLY A 26 35.23 16.83 43.83
CA GLY A 26 34.66 17.28 42.58
C GLY A 26 33.61 16.29 42.14
N SER A 27 32.34 16.67 42.26
CA SER A 27 31.26 15.96 41.54
C SER A 27 31.54 15.99 40.06
N ALA A 28 32.08 14.90 39.54
CA ALA A 28 32.04 14.65 38.10
C ALA A 28 30.57 14.42 37.73
N THR A 29 29.97 15.39 37.07
CA THR A 29 28.71 15.19 36.34
C THR A 29 29.04 14.16 35.26
N GLU A 30 28.73 12.90 35.50
CA GLU A 30 28.67 11.90 34.45
C GLU A 30 27.63 12.42 33.44
N ALA A 31 28.12 12.88 32.30
CA ALA A 31 27.27 13.03 31.13
C ALA A 31 26.73 11.64 30.83
N SER A 32 25.48 11.37 31.22
CA SER A 32 24.76 10.22 30.77
C SER A 32 24.77 10.25 29.25
N THR A 33 25.66 9.49 28.64
CA THR A 33 25.50 9.06 27.26
C THR A 33 24.17 8.30 27.27
N VAL A 34 23.12 8.91 26.72
CA VAL A 34 21.91 8.20 26.35
C VAL A 34 22.38 7.10 25.42
N GLY A 35 22.59 5.90 25.97
CA GLY A 35 22.97 4.73 25.19
C GLY A 35 21.90 4.54 24.11
N ALA A 36 22.31 4.39 22.86
CA ALA A 36 21.40 3.99 21.82
C ALA A 36 20.65 2.73 22.30
N ARG A 37 19.32 2.77 22.26
CA ARG A 37 18.51 1.60 22.62
C ARG A 37 18.89 0.45 21.70
N GLU A 38 19.12 -0.75 22.25
CA GLU A 38 19.40 -1.91 21.41
C GLU A 38 18.19 -2.21 20.52
N PRO A 39 18.42 -2.62 19.24
CA PRO A 39 17.34 -2.97 18.34
C PRO A 39 16.43 -4.07 18.91
N GLY A 40 15.13 -3.87 18.83
CA GLY A 40 14.15 -4.91 19.17
C GLY A 40 14.16 -6.04 18.14
N CYS A 41 13.86 -7.27 18.55
CA CYS A 41 13.70 -8.44 17.68
C CYS A 41 14.73 -8.57 16.53
N PRO A 42 16.07 -8.68 16.77
CA PRO A 42 17.10 -8.46 15.75
C PRO A 42 16.98 -9.30 14.48
N ALA A 43 16.53 -10.55 14.59
CA ALA A 43 16.34 -11.42 13.42
C ALA A 43 15.19 -10.94 12.53
N VAL A 44 14.03 -10.62 13.13
CA VAL A 44 12.86 -10.10 12.40
C VAL A 44 13.16 -8.73 11.79
N LEU A 45 13.90 -7.88 12.51
CA LEU A 45 14.34 -6.58 12.03
C LEU A 45 15.23 -6.70 10.77
N ALA A 46 16.18 -7.63 10.78
CA ALA A 46 17.04 -7.84 9.61
C ALA A 46 16.27 -8.33 8.38
N GLU A 47 15.32 -9.25 8.58
CA GLU A 47 14.40 -9.69 7.51
C GLU A 47 13.56 -8.53 6.99
N ALA A 48 12.95 -7.73 7.88
CA ALA A 48 12.13 -6.60 7.53
C ALA A 48 12.90 -5.53 6.73
N GLN A 49 14.11 -5.21 7.15
CA GLN A 49 14.99 -4.27 6.43
C GLN A 49 15.34 -4.77 5.02
N GLN A 50 15.59 -6.07 4.87
CA GLN A 50 15.88 -6.67 3.56
C GLN A 50 14.64 -6.65 2.66
N ALA A 51 13.45 -6.99 3.19
CA ALA A 51 12.20 -7.00 2.45
C ALA A 51 11.80 -5.59 1.97
N VAL A 52 11.88 -4.59 2.86
CA VAL A 52 11.60 -3.19 2.51
C VAL A 52 12.55 -2.70 1.43
N LYS A 53 13.86 -2.95 1.58
CA LYS A 53 14.86 -2.55 0.58
C LYS A 53 14.60 -3.18 -0.80
N ALA A 54 14.16 -4.44 -0.83
CA ALA A 54 13.80 -5.09 -2.10
C ALA A 54 12.54 -4.48 -2.74
N ALA A 55 11.56 -4.06 -1.92
CA ALA A 55 10.33 -3.43 -2.38
C ALA A 55 10.49 -1.95 -2.76
N GLU A 56 11.58 -1.30 -2.37
CA GLU A 56 11.90 0.09 -2.74
C GLU A 56 12.45 0.23 -4.18
N ASP A 57 12.81 -0.87 -4.84
CA ASP A 57 13.32 -0.81 -6.21
C ASP A 57 12.17 -0.45 -7.18
N ILE A 58 12.24 0.78 -7.70
CA ILE A 58 11.24 1.34 -8.62
C ILE A 58 11.44 0.96 -10.08
N ASN A 59 12.57 0.35 -10.42
CA ASN A 59 12.95 0.07 -11.80
C ASN A 59 12.57 -1.34 -12.26
N ALA A 60 11.55 -1.95 -11.67
CA ALA A 60 11.07 -3.24 -12.12
C ALA A 60 10.59 -3.14 -13.59
N PRO A 61 11.27 -3.78 -14.52
CA PRO A 61 10.83 -3.80 -15.91
C PRO A 61 9.50 -4.55 -16.00
N TRP A 62 8.74 -4.27 -17.07
CA TRP A 62 7.52 -5.00 -17.36
C TRP A 62 7.73 -6.52 -17.29
N SER A 63 7.03 -7.18 -16.40
CA SER A 63 7.06 -8.63 -16.18
C SER A 63 5.76 -9.33 -16.58
N GLY A 64 4.79 -8.57 -17.09
CA GLY A 64 3.48 -9.07 -17.48
C GLY A 64 3.45 -9.69 -18.87
N PRO A 65 2.25 -9.91 -19.44
CA PRO A 65 2.06 -10.58 -20.72
C PRO A 65 2.79 -9.86 -21.86
N THR A 66 3.39 -10.64 -22.75
CA THR A 66 4.00 -10.17 -24.00
C THR A 66 3.33 -10.75 -25.24
N ARG A 67 2.32 -11.60 -25.04
CA ARG A 67 1.52 -12.27 -26.07
C ARG A 67 0.07 -12.40 -25.59
N GLY A 68 -0.84 -12.34 -26.54
CA GLY A 68 -2.28 -12.51 -26.34
C GLY A 68 -3.03 -12.31 -27.65
N PRO A 69 -4.36 -12.34 -27.62
CA PRO A 69 -5.17 -12.16 -28.81
C PRO A 69 -5.16 -10.70 -29.28
N ASP A 70 -5.24 -10.52 -30.61
CA ASP A 70 -5.55 -9.24 -31.21
C ASP A 70 -6.86 -8.65 -30.63
N ALA A 71 -7.03 -7.35 -30.73
CA ALA A 71 -8.20 -6.68 -30.21
C ALA A 71 -9.52 -7.22 -30.80
N VAL A 72 -10.37 -7.80 -29.96
CA VAL A 72 -11.73 -8.21 -30.37
C VAL A 72 -12.63 -6.96 -30.44
N PRO A 73 -13.21 -6.63 -31.60
CA PRO A 73 -13.89 -5.34 -31.78
C PRO A 73 -15.28 -5.29 -31.11
N GLY A 74 -15.78 -4.06 -30.87
CA GLY A 74 -17.18 -3.77 -30.61
C GLY A 74 -17.72 -4.29 -29.27
N LYS A 75 -16.95 -4.18 -28.19
CA LYS A 75 -17.37 -4.62 -26.85
C LYS A 75 -17.81 -3.45 -25.99
N THR A 76 -18.69 -3.75 -25.04
CA THR A 76 -19.11 -2.84 -23.98
C THR A 76 -18.84 -3.49 -22.64
N ILE A 77 -18.11 -2.81 -21.77
CA ILE A 77 -17.79 -3.25 -20.42
C ILE A 77 -18.63 -2.44 -19.43
N ALA A 78 -19.28 -3.12 -18.49
CA ALA A 78 -19.88 -2.50 -17.31
C ALA A 78 -18.90 -2.60 -16.13
N TYR A 79 -18.54 -1.47 -15.56
CA TYR A 79 -17.74 -1.41 -14.32
C TYR A 79 -18.68 -1.17 -13.14
N VAL A 80 -18.91 -2.19 -12.32
CA VAL A 80 -19.70 -2.09 -11.09
C VAL A 80 -18.74 -1.82 -9.93
N ALA A 81 -18.81 -0.62 -9.39
CA ALA A 81 -17.96 -0.17 -8.29
C ALA A 81 -18.60 -0.47 -6.93
N GLN A 82 -17.80 -0.85 -5.93
CA GLN A 82 -18.26 -0.82 -4.54
C GLN A 82 -18.68 0.61 -4.16
N THR A 83 -17.79 1.57 -4.37
CA THR A 83 -18.09 3.01 -4.36
C THR A 83 -17.02 3.77 -5.13
N MET A 84 -17.44 4.77 -5.90
CA MET A 84 -16.51 5.64 -6.65
C MET A 84 -15.81 6.67 -5.75
N THR A 85 -16.22 6.80 -4.49
CA THR A 85 -15.51 7.63 -3.50
C THR A 85 -14.24 6.97 -2.96
N ASN A 86 -14.07 5.65 -3.17
CA ASN A 86 -12.82 4.96 -2.90
C ASN A 86 -11.81 5.25 -4.03
N PRO A 87 -10.66 5.92 -3.73
CA PRO A 87 -9.69 6.30 -4.75
C PRO A 87 -9.10 5.12 -5.52
N GLY A 88 -8.91 3.95 -4.88
CA GLY A 88 -8.45 2.75 -5.55
C GLY A 88 -9.45 2.26 -6.60
N VAL A 89 -10.72 2.11 -6.20
CA VAL A 89 -11.81 1.70 -7.11
C VAL A 89 -11.94 2.66 -8.30
N SER A 90 -11.92 3.98 -8.04
CA SER A 90 -12.02 4.99 -9.10
C SER A 90 -10.75 5.08 -9.96
N GLY A 91 -9.59 4.80 -9.38
CA GLY A 91 -8.30 4.76 -10.10
C GLY A 91 -8.26 3.64 -11.12
N VAL A 92 -8.64 2.42 -10.72
CA VAL A 92 -8.73 1.28 -11.65
C VAL A 92 -9.80 1.51 -12.72
N ALA A 93 -10.97 2.09 -12.35
CA ALA A 93 -12.00 2.42 -13.33
C ALA A 93 -11.48 3.37 -14.43
N LYS A 94 -10.65 4.36 -14.07
CA LYS A 94 -9.96 5.24 -15.04
C LYS A 94 -9.00 4.46 -15.94
N GLY A 95 -8.21 3.54 -15.36
CA GLY A 95 -7.32 2.67 -16.14
C GLY A 95 -8.09 1.77 -17.12
N VAL A 96 -9.25 1.22 -16.71
CA VAL A 96 -10.14 0.47 -17.62
C VAL A 96 -10.68 1.35 -18.73
N GLN A 97 -11.10 2.58 -18.44
CA GLN A 97 -11.56 3.53 -19.48
C GLN A 97 -10.44 3.87 -20.48
N GLU A 98 -9.25 4.19 -19.98
CA GLU A 98 -8.08 4.50 -20.82
C GLU A 98 -7.76 3.33 -21.77
N ALA A 99 -7.68 2.11 -21.25
CA ALA A 99 -7.38 0.92 -22.02
C ALA A 99 -8.49 0.59 -23.05
N ALA A 100 -9.75 0.73 -22.62
CA ALA A 100 -10.91 0.49 -23.49
C ALA A 100 -10.95 1.46 -24.67
N GLU A 101 -10.61 2.74 -24.48
CA GLU A 101 -10.47 3.71 -25.57
C GLU A 101 -9.43 3.26 -26.62
N VAL A 102 -8.30 2.71 -26.15
CA VAL A 102 -7.23 2.21 -27.04
C VAL A 102 -7.70 1.03 -27.87
N ILE A 103 -8.43 0.09 -27.27
CA ILE A 103 -8.90 -1.13 -27.95
C ILE A 103 -10.22 -0.90 -28.73
N GLY A 104 -10.83 0.29 -28.58
CA GLY A 104 -12.08 0.67 -29.27
C GLY A 104 -13.34 0.10 -28.63
N TRP A 105 -13.38 0.04 -27.29
CA TRP A 105 -14.53 -0.44 -26.52
C TRP A 105 -15.22 0.69 -25.75
N ASP A 106 -16.49 0.48 -25.42
CA ASP A 106 -17.26 1.36 -24.53
C ASP A 106 -17.18 0.88 -23.07
N VAL A 107 -17.12 1.81 -22.13
CA VAL A 107 -17.19 1.51 -20.67
C VAL A 107 -18.34 2.30 -20.07
N ARG A 108 -19.14 1.62 -19.23
CA ARG A 108 -20.19 2.23 -18.39
C ARG A 108 -19.95 1.90 -16.93
N THR A 109 -19.86 2.93 -16.10
CA THR A 109 -19.64 2.80 -14.66
C THR A 109 -20.95 2.92 -13.89
N PHE A 110 -21.13 2.02 -12.93
CA PHE A 110 -22.28 1.94 -12.02
C PHE A 110 -21.76 1.99 -10.58
N ASP A 111 -22.16 3.00 -9.82
CA ASP A 111 -21.71 3.22 -8.44
C ASP A 111 -22.61 2.49 -7.46
N GLY A 112 -22.05 1.61 -6.63
CA GLY A 112 -22.71 0.89 -5.55
C GLY A 112 -22.90 1.71 -4.27
N GLU A 113 -22.39 2.96 -4.25
CA GLU A 113 -22.52 3.89 -3.12
C GLU A 113 -22.09 3.34 -1.76
N GLY A 114 -21.22 2.32 -1.77
CA GLY A 114 -20.66 1.68 -0.58
C GLY A 114 -21.68 0.87 0.25
N THR A 115 -22.86 0.60 -0.28
CA THR A 115 -23.88 -0.16 0.45
C THR A 115 -24.26 -1.46 -0.26
N PRO A 116 -24.62 -2.54 0.49
CA PRO A 116 -25.05 -3.78 -0.13
C PRO A 116 -26.29 -3.64 -1.04
N ALA A 117 -27.18 -2.72 -0.74
CA ALA A 117 -28.36 -2.44 -1.58
C ALA A 117 -27.95 -1.69 -2.85
N GLY A 118 -27.09 -0.67 -2.73
CA GLY A 118 -26.55 0.08 -3.86
C GLY A 118 -25.76 -0.82 -4.81
N ILE A 119 -24.87 -1.68 -4.29
CA ILE A 119 -24.13 -2.66 -5.10
C ILE A 119 -25.06 -3.57 -5.90
N ARG A 120 -26.12 -4.11 -5.27
CA ARG A 120 -27.10 -4.95 -5.98
C ARG A 120 -27.86 -4.20 -7.05
N ASN A 121 -28.23 -2.93 -6.80
CA ASN A 121 -28.91 -2.08 -7.78
C ASN A 121 -27.97 -1.75 -8.95
N ALA A 122 -26.75 -1.28 -8.68
CA ALA A 122 -25.74 -0.98 -9.69
C ALA A 122 -25.45 -2.20 -10.58
N PHE A 123 -25.33 -3.39 -9.98
CA PHE A 123 -25.14 -4.62 -10.75
C PHE A 123 -26.37 -5.00 -11.58
N ALA A 124 -27.59 -4.79 -11.06
CA ALA A 124 -28.81 -5.04 -11.82
C ALA A 124 -28.95 -4.09 -13.02
N GLU A 125 -28.59 -2.82 -12.86
CA GLU A 125 -28.54 -1.83 -13.95
C GLU A 125 -27.47 -2.22 -15.00
N ALA A 126 -26.30 -2.64 -14.55
CA ALA A 126 -25.24 -3.16 -15.43
C ALA A 126 -25.73 -4.34 -16.28
N LEU A 127 -26.43 -5.31 -15.67
CA LEU A 127 -27.01 -6.45 -16.39
C LEU A 127 -28.08 -6.03 -17.41
N ALA A 128 -28.90 -5.01 -17.09
CA ALA A 128 -29.91 -4.49 -18.00
C ALA A 128 -29.31 -3.90 -19.28
N LEU A 129 -28.09 -3.41 -19.22
CA LEU A 129 -27.32 -2.94 -20.40
C LEU A 129 -26.94 -4.07 -21.33
N LYS A 130 -26.98 -5.34 -20.90
CA LYS A 130 -26.49 -6.53 -21.62
C LYS A 130 -25.05 -6.33 -22.11
N PRO A 131 -24.10 -6.02 -21.20
CA PRO A 131 -22.72 -5.74 -21.59
C PRO A 131 -22.02 -7.00 -22.09
N SER A 132 -20.89 -6.84 -22.76
CA SER A 132 -20.03 -7.96 -23.15
C SER A 132 -19.31 -8.58 -21.97
N GLY A 133 -18.96 -7.79 -20.93
CA GLY A 133 -18.32 -8.22 -19.71
C GLY A 133 -18.64 -7.26 -18.53
N ILE A 134 -18.48 -7.74 -17.30
CA ILE A 134 -18.73 -6.95 -16.10
C ILE A 134 -17.51 -7.02 -15.18
N VAL A 135 -17.00 -5.84 -14.77
CA VAL A 135 -16.00 -5.72 -13.70
C VAL A 135 -16.70 -5.65 -12.35
N ILE A 136 -16.21 -6.43 -11.38
CA ILE A 136 -16.58 -6.35 -9.97
C ILE A 136 -15.48 -5.58 -9.26
N GLY A 137 -15.72 -4.28 -9.04
CA GLY A 137 -14.72 -3.33 -8.56
C GLY A 137 -14.79 -3.11 -7.04
N GLY A 138 -13.94 -3.83 -6.27
CA GLY A 138 -13.70 -3.58 -4.86
C GLY A 138 -14.71 -4.17 -3.88
N PHE A 139 -15.51 -5.16 -4.29
CA PHE A 139 -16.45 -5.85 -3.39
C PHE A 139 -16.50 -7.35 -3.64
N ASP A 140 -16.90 -8.11 -2.60
CA ASP A 140 -17.13 -9.54 -2.70
C ASP A 140 -18.39 -9.82 -3.54
N PRO A 141 -18.30 -10.63 -4.61
CA PRO A 141 -19.45 -11.03 -5.41
C PRO A 141 -20.62 -11.63 -4.62
N ALA A 142 -20.37 -12.19 -3.45
CA ALA A 142 -21.41 -12.69 -2.55
C ALA A 142 -22.40 -11.60 -2.12
N ALA A 143 -21.97 -10.30 -2.10
CA ALA A 143 -22.86 -9.17 -1.83
C ALA A 143 -23.98 -9.00 -2.89
N ALA A 144 -23.78 -9.56 -4.09
CA ALA A 144 -24.69 -9.53 -5.22
C ALA A 144 -24.79 -10.90 -5.94
N ALA A 145 -24.77 -12.01 -5.18
CA ALA A 145 -24.70 -13.36 -5.70
C ALA A 145 -25.73 -13.68 -6.79
N GLY A 146 -27.02 -13.31 -6.58
CA GLY A 146 -28.07 -13.54 -7.58
C GLY A 146 -27.87 -12.74 -8.88
N GLN A 147 -27.14 -11.62 -8.86
CA GLN A 147 -26.75 -10.88 -10.06
C GLN A 147 -25.57 -11.56 -10.76
N ALA A 148 -24.57 -12.02 -10.00
CA ALA A 148 -23.43 -12.76 -10.52
C ALA A 148 -23.86 -14.06 -11.20
N GLU A 149 -24.77 -14.84 -10.59
CA GLU A 149 -25.37 -16.03 -11.19
C GLU A 149 -26.10 -15.73 -12.50
N ARG A 150 -26.86 -14.62 -12.57
CA ARG A 150 -27.53 -14.20 -13.82
C ARG A 150 -26.54 -13.80 -14.91
N ALA A 151 -25.42 -13.16 -14.56
CA ALA A 151 -24.33 -12.86 -15.50
C ALA A 151 -23.75 -14.16 -16.08
N GLY A 152 -23.40 -15.12 -15.23
CA GLY A 152 -22.90 -16.43 -15.65
C GLY A 152 -23.90 -17.18 -16.53
N ALA A 153 -25.19 -17.25 -16.15
CA ALA A 153 -26.25 -17.86 -16.95
C ALA A 153 -26.46 -17.18 -18.33
N ALA A 154 -26.12 -15.89 -18.45
CA ALA A 154 -26.12 -15.13 -19.71
C ALA A 154 -24.83 -15.25 -20.51
N GLY A 155 -23.84 -15.98 -20.01
CA GLY A 155 -22.52 -16.11 -20.64
C GLY A 155 -21.68 -14.83 -20.59
N ILE A 156 -21.98 -13.91 -19.66
CA ILE A 156 -21.23 -12.66 -19.50
C ILE A 156 -20.06 -12.92 -18.55
N PRO A 157 -18.80 -12.84 -19.00
CA PRO A 157 -17.65 -13.04 -18.12
C PRO A 157 -17.57 -11.96 -17.05
N LEU A 158 -17.23 -12.38 -15.82
CA LEU A 158 -16.97 -11.51 -14.69
C LEU A 158 -15.47 -11.46 -14.42
N ILE A 159 -14.92 -10.25 -14.29
CA ILE A 159 -13.55 -10.03 -13.83
C ILE A 159 -13.61 -9.22 -12.53
N GLY A 160 -12.95 -9.73 -11.50
CA GLY A 160 -12.82 -9.06 -10.22
C GLY A 160 -11.63 -8.11 -10.18
N TRP A 161 -11.77 -7.03 -9.44
CA TRP A 161 -10.66 -6.26 -8.88
C TRP A 161 -10.86 -6.21 -7.36
N HIS A 162 -9.92 -6.79 -6.59
CA HIS A 162 -10.07 -7.01 -5.13
C HIS A 162 -11.40 -7.71 -4.73
N ALA A 163 -11.94 -8.51 -5.65
CA ALA A 163 -13.22 -9.20 -5.44
C ALA A 163 -13.07 -10.46 -4.58
N THR A 164 -11.88 -11.09 -4.62
CA THR A 164 -11.50 -12.24 -3.78
C THR A 164 -10.12 -12.00 -3.17
N PRO A 165 -9.76 -12.71 -2.08
CA PRO A 165 -8.45 -12.54 -1.44
C PRO A 165 -7.25 -12.99 -2.28
N ALA A 166 -7.45 -13.81 -3.30
CA ALA A 166 -6.38 -14.33 -4.14
C ALA A 166 -6.50 -13.84 -5.59
N PRO A 167 -5.38 -13.58 -6.29
CA PRO A 167 -5.38 -13.32 -7.72
C PRO A 167 -5.70 -14.57 -8.53
N GLY A 168 -6.20 -14.37 -9.75
CA GLY A 168 -6.45 -15.43 -10.71
C GLY A 168 -7.90 -15.89 -10.82
N PRO A 169 -8.19 -16.95 -11.60
CA PRO A 169 -9.52 -17.50 -11.78
C PRO A 169 -10.14 -18.03 -10.49
N SER A 170 -11.46 -17.91 -10.37
CA SER A 170 -12.24 -18.46 -9.24
C SER A 170 -13.45 -19.21 -9.76
N THR A 171 -13.83 -20.29 -9.06
CA THR A 171 -15.03 -21.08 -9.37
C THR A 171 -16.17 -20.83 -8.37
N ASP A 172 -15.87 -20.24 -7.22
CA ASP A 172 -16.83 -19.84 -6.20
C ASP A 172 -16.32 -18.61 -5.44
N PRO A 173 -16.80 -17.41 -5.79
CA PRO A 173 -17.67 -17.08 -6.93
C PRO A 173 -17.00 -17.31 -8.28
N GLU A 174 -17.81 -17.57 -9.32
CA GLU A 174 -17.29 -17.76 -10.67
C GLU A 174 -16.78 -16.44 -11.25
N LEU A 175 -15.43 -16.34 -11.41
CA LEU A 175 -14.75 -15.23 -12.03
C LEU A 175 -13.79 -15.76 -13.11
N PHE A 176 -13.80 -15.13 -14.28
CA PHE A 176 -12.77 -15.42 -15.29
C PHE A 176 -11.37 -15.21 -14.71
N THR A 177 -11.19 -14.12 -14.00
CA THR A 177 -10.02 -13.87 -13.16
C THR A 177 -10.31 -12.78 -12.12
N ASN A 178 -9.51 -12.72 -11.06
CA ASN A 178 -9.45 -11.61 -10.11
C ASN A 178 -8.11 -10.92 -10.25
N VAL A 179 -8.13 -9.65 -10.68
CA VAL A 179 -6.95 -8.80 -10.79
C VAL A 179 -6.69 -8.15 -9.43
N THR A 180 -5.54 -8.43 -8.85
CA THR A 180 -5.09 -7.90 -7.56
C THR A 180 -3.61 -8.23 -7.38
N THR A 181 -2.91 -7.48 -6.53
CA THR A 181 -1.61 -7.91 -6.00
C THR A 181 -1.79 -9.04 -4.98
N ARG A 182 -0.70 -9.62 -4.52
CA ARG A 182 -0.74 -10.61 -3.43
C ARG A 182 -0.93 -9.91 -2.10
N VAL A 183 -2.09 -10.10 -1.49
CA VAL A 183 -2.43 -9.46 -0.20
C VAL A 183 -1.41 -9.78 0.91
N GLU A 184 -0.81 -10.97 0.85
CA GLU A 184 0.25 -11.39 1.77
C GLU A 184 1.47 -10.48 1.65
N GLU A 185 1.95 -10.24 0.42
CA GLU A 185 3.14 -9.40 0.16
C GLU A 185 2.88 -7.94 0.55
N VAL A 186 1.71 -7.39 0.20
CA VAL A 186 1.32 -6.02 0.59
C VAL A 186 1.29 -5.85 2.11
N ALA A 187 0.70 -6.80 2.82
CA ALA A 187 0.59 -6.77 4.26
C ALA A 187 1.95 -6.93 4.96
N GLU A 188 2.79 -7.86 4.46
CA GLU A 188 4.13 -8.10 4.99
C GLU A 188 5.01 -6.86 4.82
N ILE A 189 5.09 -6.27 3.62
CA ILE A 189 5.90 -5.07 3.37
C ILE A 189 5.42 -3.89 4.23
N SER A 190 4.10 -3.72 4.40
CA SER A 190 3.56 -2.64 5.24
C SER A 190 3.98 -2.79 6.71
N ALA A 191 3.93 -4.00 7.24
CA ALA A 191 4.37 -4.29 8.60
C ALA A 191 5.89 -4.20 8.74
N ASP A 192 6.64 -4.73 7.77
CA ASP A 192 8.09 -4.71 7.74
C ASP A 192 8.65 -3.28 7.68
N TRP A 193 7.98 -2.38 6.97
CA TRP A 193 8.36 -0.97 6.98
C TRP A 193 8.26 -0.36 8.39
N ILE A 194 7.21 -0.68 9.15
CA ILE A 194 7.07 -0.23 10.54
C ILE A 194 8.19 -0.83 11.39
N ILE A 195 8.43 -2.13 11.30
CA ILE A 195 9.48 -2.83 12.07
C ILE A 195 10.85 -2.26 11.74
N ALA A 196 11.17 -2.11 10.45
CA ALA A 196 12.46 -1.60 9.99
C ALA A 196 12.69 -0.15 10.41
N ARG A 197 11.71 0.73 10.19
CA ARG A 197 11.82 2.16 10.50
C ARG A 197 11.87 2.45 12.00
N SER A 198 11.21 1.65 12.80
CA SER A 198 11.18 1.79 14.26
C SER A 198 12.32 1.08 14.98
N GLU A 199 13.23 0.43 14.24
CA GLU A 199 14.26 -0.45 14.80
C GLU A 199 13.67 -1.52 15.73
N GLY A 200 12.44 -1.97 15.42
CA GLY A 200 11.70 -2.96 16.18
C GLY A 200 10.98 -2.43 17.43
N HIS A 201 10.80 -1.12 17.57
CA HIS A 201 10.13 -0.51 18.72
C HIS A 201 9.01 0.43 18.28
N ALA A 202 7.77 -0.03 18.28
CA ALA A 202 6.63 0.76 17.83
C ALA A 202 5.37 0.54 18.66
N GLY A 203 4.61 1.62 18.88
CA GLY A 203 3.20 1.54 19.27
C GLY A 203 2.33 1.84 18.05
N VAL A 204 1.58 0.85 17.58
CA VAL A 204 0.89 0.86 16.29
C VAL A 204 -0.62 0.95 16.45
N VAL A 205 -1.25 1.82 15.67
CA VAL A 205 -2.70 1.80 15.42
C VAL A 205 -2.96 1.28 14.02
N LEU A 206 -3.89 0.35 13.86
CA LEU A 206 -4.27 -0.22 12.57
C LEU A 206 -5.71 0.14 12.23
N PHE A 207 -5.93 0.74 11.05
CA PHE A 207 -7.24 1.05 10.49
C PHE A 207 -7.65 0.01 9.45
N THR A 208 -8.89 -0.46 9.53
CA THR A 208 -9.45 -1.51 8.66
C THR A 208 -10.93 -1.28 8.38
N ASP A 209 -11.44 -1.98 7.37
CA ASP A 209 -12.86 -2.23 7.12
C ASP A 209 -13.09 -3.75 7.09
N ALA A 210 -13.53 -4.30 8.22
CA ALA A 210 -13.75 -5.74 8.35
C ALA A 210 -14.98 -6.25 7.60
N SER A 211 -15.82 -5.37 7.05
CA SER A 211 -16.97 -5.74 6.21
C SER A 211 -16.53 -6.23 4.82
N ILE A 212 -15.29 -5.91 4.41
CA ILE A 212 -14.68 -6.33 3.15
C ILE A 212 -13.70 -7.48 3.42
N PRO A 213 -13.96 -8.71 2.97
CA PRO A 213 -13.12 -9.88 3.26
C PRO A 213 -11.65 -9.70 2.89
N PHE A 214 -11.36 -9.07 1.74
CA PHE A 214 -10.00 -8.74 1.31
C PHE A 214 -9.29 -7.80 2.29
N ALA A 215 -9.95 -6.73 2.73
CA ALA A 215 -9.41 -5.76 3.69
C ALA A 215 -9.19 -6.39 5.07
N LYS A 216 -10.15 -7.21 5.53
CA LYS A 216 -10.00 -7.98 6.77
C LYS A 216 -8.80 -8.92 6.71
N ARG A 217 -8.64 -9.67 5.61
CA ARG A 217 -7.47 -10.55 5.40
C ARG A 217 -6.16 -9.77 5.49
N LYS A 218 -6.09 -8.61 4.83
CA LYS A 218 -4.92 -7.71 4.83
C LYS A 218 -4.57 -7.27 6.26
N SER A 219 -5.52 -6.77 7.03
CA SER A 219 -5.30 -6.34 8.40
C SER A 219 -4.89 -7.48 9.35
N ASP A 220 -5.45 -8.68 9.18
CA ASP A 220 -5.06 -9.85 9.97
C ASP A 220 -3.61 -10.27 9.69
N LEU A 221 -3.16 -10.18 8.44
CA LEU A 221 -1.77 -10.45 8.04
C LEU A 221 -0.80 -9.40 8.59
N ILE A 222 -1.13 -8.09 8.50
CA ILE A 222 -0.34 -7.02 9.11
C ILE A 222 -0.16 -7.27 10.61
N ARG A 223 -1.26 -7.54 11.33
CA ARG A 223 -1.21 -7.85 12.76
C ARG A 223 -0.31 -9.04 13.08
N LYS A 224 -0.44 -10.11 12.30
CA LYS A 224 0.39 -11.32 12.46
C LYS A 224 1.87 -11.01 12.26
N ARG A 225 2.23 -10.21 11.25
CA ARG A 225 3.64 -9.86 10.99
C ARG A 225 4.20 -8.94 12.06
N LEU A 226 3.46 -7.91 12.50
CA LEU A 226 3.87 -7.04 13.60
C LEU A 226 4.12 -7.82 14.90
N ALA A 227 3.26 -8.80 15.20
CA ALA A 227 3.39 -9.64 16.40
C ALA A 227 4.65 -10.54 16.41
N ALA A 228 5.34 -10.71 15.28
CA ALA A 228 6.61 -11.42 15.22
C ALA A 228 7.74 -10.64 15.93
N CYS A 229 7.58 -9.33 16.14
CA CYS A 229 8.52 -8.48 16.87
C CYS A 229 7.93 -8.11 18.24
N SER A 230 8.47 -8.62 19.32
CA SER A 230 7.91 -8.49 20.68
C SER A 230 7.80 -7.06 21.19
N ASP A 231 8.65 -6.16 20.70
CA ASP A 231 8.69 -4.76 21.11
C ASP A 231 7.88 -3.83 20.18
N VAL A 232 7.16 -4.43 19.22
CA VAL A 232 6.14 -3.75 18.42
C VAL A 232 4.77 -4.08 19.00
N GLU A 233 4.11 -3.10 19.58
CA GLU A 233 2.82 -3.25 20.26
C GLU A 233 1.68 -2.77 19.35
N LEU A 234 0.69 -3.62 19.06
CA LEU A 234 -0.57 -3.17 18.48
C LEU A 234 -1.43 -2.53 19.56
N LEU A 235 -1.44 -1.20 19.62
CA LEU A 235 -2.16 -0.42 20.64
C LEU A 235 -3.67 -0.42 20.39
N SER A 236 -4.08 -0.43 19.13
CA SER A 236 -5.50 -0.39 18.77
C SER A 236 -5.76 -0.89 17.34
N LEU A 237 -6.89 -1.54 17.15
CA LEU A 237 -7.47 -1.85 15.83
C LEU A 237 -8.76 -1.03 15.68
N GLN A 238 -8.84 -0.20 14.64
CA GLN A 238 -9.99 0.63 14.32
C GLN A 238 -10.72 0.06 13.12
N ASP A 239 -11.91 -0.48 13.35
CA ASP A 239 -12.79 -0.98 12.30
C ASP A 239 -13.76 0.11 11.87
N ILE A 240 -13.47 0.75 10.74
CA ILE A 240 -14.21 1.88 10.19
C ILE A 240 -14.54 1.58 8.74
N PRO A 241 -15.82 1.36 8.40
CA PRO A 241 -16.22 1.17 7.02
C PRO A 241 -15.76 2.31 6.11
N ILE A 242 -15.23 1.98 4.93
CA ILE A 242 -14.72 2.95 3.95
C ILE A 242 -15.73 4.09 3.67
N PRO A 243 -17.05 3.83 3.49
CA PRO A 243 -18.02 4.91 3.28
C PRO A 243 -18.19 5.87 4.47
N GLU A 244 -17.80 5.46 5.67
CA GLU A 244 -17.90 6.26 6.90
C GLU A 244 -16.55 6.90 7.29
N ALA A 245 -15.48 6.62 6.56
CA ALA A 245 -14.11 7.01 6.93
C ALA A 245 -13.96 8.53 7.06
N ASN A 246 -14.64 9.31 6.21
CA ASN A 246 -14.56 10.77 6.21
C ASN A 246 -15.09 11.44 7.51
N THR A 247 -15.99 10.77 8.22
CA THR A 247 -16.54 11.28 9.48
C THR A 247 -15.91 10.60 10.68
N ARG A 248 -15.86 9.26 10.68
CA ARG A 248 -15.44 8.50 11.86
C ARG A 248 -13.93 8.57 12.11
N THR A 249 -13.09 8.65 11.08
CA THR A 249 -11.64 8.68 11.28
C THR A 249 -11.18 9.90 12.08
N VAL A 250 -11.77 11.07 11.84
CA VAL A 250 -11.45 12.30 12.58
C VAL A 250 -11.73 12.14 14.08
N ASP A 251 -12.90 11.62 14.43
CA ASP A 251 -13.32 11.43 15.82
C ASP A 251 -12.46 10.36 16.50
N GLU A 252 -12.19 9.23 15.83
CA GLU A 252 -11.34 8.18 16.36
C GLU A 252 -9.89 8.63 16.59
N VAL A 253 -9.31 9.37 15.65
CA VAL A 253 -7.95 9.92 15.81
C VAL A 253 -7.89 10.86 17.02
N THR A 254 -8.88 11.71 17.20
CA THR A 254 -8.97 12.60 18.36
C THR A 254 -9.05 11.81 19.68
N SER A 255 -9.87 10.76 19.71
CA SER A 255 -9.99 9.83 20.84
C SER A 255 -8.69 9.07 21.11
N LEU A 256 -8.05 8.55 20.06
CA LEU A 256 -6.78 7.83 20.14
C LEU A 256 -5.66 8.72 20.72
N GLN A 257 -5.56 9.97 20.29
CA GLN A 257 -4.59 10.93 20.82
C GLN A 257 -4.75 11.10 22.32
N SER A 258 -5.99 11.25 22.78
CA SER A 258 -6.27 11.43 24.22
C SER A 258 -5.95 10.20 25.05
N ARG A 259 -6.10 8.99 24.49
CA ARG A 259 -5.89 7.72 25.20
C ARG A 259 -4.46 7.20 25.16
N LEU A 260 -3.79 7.40 24.05
CA LEU A 260 -2.49 6.76 23.75
C LEU A 260 -1.32 7.72 23.92
N GLY A 261 -1.52 9.03 23.62
CA GLY A 261 -0.46 10.03 23.71
C GLY A 261 0.79 9.62 22.91
N ASP A 262 1.95 9.81 23.51
CA ASP A 262 3.27 9.52 22.90
C ASP A 262 3.54 8.02 22.66
N ARG A 263 2.71 7.13 23.18
CA ARG A 263 2.82 5.69 22.88
C ARG A 263 2.46 5.38 21.42
N TRP A 264 1.62 6.20 20.80
CA TRP A 264 1.22 6.04 19.42
C TRP A 264 2.27 6.63 18.49
N THR A 265 3.13 5.78 17.95
CA THR A 265 4.26 6.21 17.11
C THR A 265 4.12 5.86 15.64
N TYR A 266 3.28 4.87 15.31
CA TYR A 266 3.03 4.42 13.92
C TYR A 266 1.57 4.11 13.69
N SER A 267 1.15 4.22 12.42
CA SER A 267 -0.13 3.64 11.98
C SER A 267 0.07 2.85 10.69
N ALA A 268 -0.71 1.78 10.55
CA ALA A 268 -0.99 1.16 9.27
C ALA A 268 -2.48 1.29 8.94
N ALA A 269 -2.83 1.34 7.66
CA ALA A 269 -4.21 1.29 7.21
C ALA A 269 -4.32 0.38 5.98
N ILE A 270 -5.46 -0.29 5.83
CA ILE A 270 -5.71 -1.14 4.65
C ILE A 270 -5.86 -0.34 3.35
N ASN A 271 -6.03 0.98 3.47
CA ASN A 271 -6.20 1.92 2.37
C ASN A 271 -5.69 3.31 2.80
N ASP A 272 -5.12 4.09 1.88
CA ASP A 272 -4.55 5.42 2.15
C ASP A 272 -5.57 6.47 2.55
N LEU A 273 -6.84 6.30 2.17
CA LEU A 273 -7.91 7.27 2.41
C LEU A 273 -8.11 7.60 3.91
N TYR A 274 -7.79 6.67 4.83
CA TYR A 274 -7.86 6.94 6.26
C TYR A 274 -6.93 8.09 6.66
N PHE A 275 -5.79 8.25 5.97
CA PHE A 275 -4.83 9.31 6.28
C PHE A 275 -5.22 10.66 5.68
N ASP A 276 -6.07 10.72 4.65
CA ASP A 276 -6.73 11.95 4.22
C ASP A 276 -7.52 12.56 5.39
N HIS A 277 -8.25 11.68 6.09
CA HIS A 277 -9.15 12.08 7.16
C HIS A 277 -8.45 12.17 8.53
N ALA A 278 -7.35 11.45 8.77
CA ALA A 278 -6.56 11.54 9.98
C ALA A 278 -5.74 12.86 10.06
N ALA A 279 -5.25 13.36 8.94
CA ALA A 279 -4.33 14.50 8.89
C ALA A 279 -4.87 15.78 9.57
N PRO A 280 -6.15 16.20 9.42
CA PRO A 280 -6.69 17.36 10.12
C PRO A 280 -6.68 17.19 11.65
N ALA A 281 -7.04 16.02 12.17
CA ALA A 281 -7.06 15.74 13.59
C ALA A 281 -5.66 15.69 14.19
N LEU A 282 -4.70 15.05 13.51
CA LEU A 282 -3.28 15.04 13.92
C LEU A 282 -2.69 16.46 13.95
N ARG A 283 -3.02 17.29 12.96
CA ARG A 283 -2.61 18.69 12.94
C ARG A 283 -3.20 19.48 14.12
N ALA A 284 -4.48 19.30 14.40
CA ALA A 284 -5.15 19.95 15.52
C ALA A 284 -4.56 19.54 16.87
N ALA A 285 -4.07 18.30 16.99
CA ALA A 285 -3.35 17.80 18.17
C ALA A 285 -1.88 18.29 18.26
N GLY A 286 -1.40 19.06 17.29
CA GLY A 286 -0.05 19.64 17.30
C GLY A 286 1.05 18.76 16.73
N HIS A 287 0.71 17.63 16.10
CA HIS A 287 1.71 16.77 15.46
C HIS A 287 2.30 17.46 14.22
N LYS A 288 3.59 17.20 13.97
CA LYS A 288 4.25 17.61 12.73
C LYS A 288 3.89 16.62 11.62
N GLY A 289 3.77 17.14 10.40
CA GLY A 289 3.44 16.32 9.23
C GLY A 289 4.46 15.21 8.92
N ASP A 290 5.73 15.45 9.28
CA ASP A 290 6.88 14.56 9.10
C ASP A 290 7.30 13.83 10.39
N GLY A 291 6.47 13.91 11.45
CA GLY A 291 6.70 13.30 12.76
C GLY A 291 5.78 12.13 13.07
N ALA A 292 5.92 11.59 14.28
CA ALA A 292 5.01 10.56 14.77
C ALA A 292 3.58 11.10 14.99
N PRO A 293 2.55 10.26 14.80
CA PRO A 293 2.65 8.91 14.27
C PRO A 293 3.03 8.88 12.78
N PHE A 294 3.99 8.00 12.43
CA PHE A 294 4.34 7.76 11.03
C PHE A 294 3.33 6.80 10.41
N ASN A 295 2.67 7.23 9.35
CA ASN A 295 1.56 6.52 8.75
C ASN A 295 1.94 5.82 7.44
N ILE A 296 1.57 4.54 7.29
CA ILE A 296 1.73 3.78 6.05
C ILE A 296 0.40 3.21 5.57
N GLY A 297 0.08 3.42 4.28
CA GLY A 297 -1.03 2.77 3.58
C GLY A 297 -0.62 1.39 3.06
N ALA A 298 -1.44 0.37 3.27
CA ALA A 298 -1.32 -0.93 2.63
C ALA A 298 -2.23 -0.99 1.37
N GLY A 299 -1.93 -0.15 0.36
CA GLY A 299 -2.78 0.17 -0.80
C GLY A 299 -3.47 1.52 -0.54
N ASP A 300 -4.10 2.19 -1.49
CA ASP A 300 -4.18 1.91 -2.92
C ASP A 300 -3.14 2.69 -3.72
N GLY A 301 -2.47 3.67 -3.11
CA GLY A 301 -1.50 4.50 -3.79
C GLY A 301 -2.14 5.52 -4.74
N ASP A 302 -3.21 6.15 -4.29
CA ASP A 302 -3.87 7.22 -5.05
C ASP A 302 -3.04 8.52 -5.07
N PRO A 303 -3.31 9.46 -6.01
CA PRO A 303 -2.53 10.69 -6.13
C PRO A 303 -2.46 11.52 -4.84
N SER A 304 -3.52 11.53 -4.01
CA SER A 304 -3.52 12.30 -2.76
C SER A 304 -2.58 11.68 -1.72
N ALA A 305 -2.45 10.36 -1.69
CA ALA A 305 -1.47 9.66 -0.87
C ALA A 305 -0.03 10.05 -1.28
N PHE A 306 0.26 10.02 -2.58
CA PHE A 306 1.56 10.44 -3.11
C PHE A 306 1.85 11.91 -2.80
N GLU A 307 0.87 12.81 -2.93
CA GLU A 307 1.02 14.22 -2.55
C GLU A 307 1.34 14.38 -1.05
N ARG A 308 0.70 13.59 -0.17
CA ARG A 308 0.99 13.62 1.26
C ARG A 308 2.39 13.12 1.56
N ILE A 309 2.80 12.01 0.94
CA ILE A 309 4.14 11.42 1.09
C ILE A 309 5.20 12.40 0.59
N ASN A 310 5.08 12.90 -0.64
CA ASN A 310 6.01 13.86 -1.25
C ASN A 310 6.13 15.15 -0.42
N GLY A 311 5.00 15.63 0.10
CA GLY A 311 4.92 16.81 0.94
C GLY A 311 5.23 16.58 2.41
N LYS A 312 5.51 15.34 2.83
CA LYS A 312 5.71 14.93 4.23
C LYS A 312 4.58 15.41 5.13
N ARG A 313 3.33 15.11 4.71
CA ARG A 313 2.11 15.60 5.34
C ARG A 313 1.28 14.47 5.93
N TYR A 314 1.65 14.02 7.13
CA TYR A 314 0.91 12.99 7.92
C TYR A 314 0.77 11.63 7.23
N GLN A 315 1.55 11.37 6.18
CA GLN A 315 1.73 10.05 5.60
C GLN A 315 3.18 9.90 5.15
N ALA A 316 3.84 8.83 5.56
CA ALA A 316 5.26 8.61 5.34
C ALA A 316 5.53 7.60 4.24
N ALA A 317 4.61 6.66 4.01
CA ALA A 317 4.75 5.61 3.01
C ALA A 317 3.40 5.10 2.52
N THR A 318 3.41 4.42 1.39
CA THR A 318 2.32 3.54 0.92
C THR A 318 2.90 2.32 0.21
N VAL A 319 2.19 1.19 0.25
CA VAL A 319 2.40 0.04 -0.63
C VAL A 319 1.36 0.12 -1.74
N PRO A 320 1.63 0.85 -2.83
CA PRO A 320 0.63 1.18 -3.83
C PRO A 320 0.21 -0.03 -4.67
N GLU A 321 -1.05 -0.04 -5.08
CA GLU A 321 -1.49 -0.84 -6.21
C GLU A 321 -1.15 -0.10 -7.51
N PRO A 322 -0.70 -0.78 -8.57
CA PRO A 322 -0.51 -0.16 -9.89
C PRO A 322 -1.87 0.01 -10.58
N LEU A 323 -2.64 1.03 -10.15
CA LEU A 323 -4.06 1.17 -10.47
C LEU A 323 -4.34 1.29 -11.97
N SER A 324 -3.53 2.06 -12.69
CA SER A 324 -3.67 2.19 -14.14
C SER A 324 -3.33 0.90 -14.84
N GLU A 325 -2.24 0.25 -14.49
CA GLU A 325 -1.80 -1.03 -15.04
C GLU A 325 -2.85 -2.13 -14.82
N GLN A 326 -3.41 -2.21 -13.60
CA GLN A 326 -4.48 -3.18 -13.29
C GLN A 326 -5.74 -2.91 -14.10
N GLY A 327 -6.07 -1.65 -14.38
CA GLY A 327 -7.15 -1.30 -15.31
C GLY A 327 -6.89 -1.79 -16.74
N TRP A 328 -5.66 -1.64 -17.25
CA TRP A 328 -5.24 -2.18 -18.55
C TRP A 328 -5.24 -3.70 -18.55
N GLN A 329 -4.78 -4.33 -17.46
CA GLN A 329 -4.83 -5.78 -17.29
C GLN A 329 -6.28 -6.30 -17.36
N ILE A 330 -7.23 -5.65 -16.70
CA ILE A 330 -8.66 -6.03 -16.76
C ILE A 330 -9.17 -6.03 -18.19
N VAL A 331 -8.79 -5.05 -19.02
CA VAL A 331 -9.20 -4.99 -20.41
C VAL A 331 -8.53 -6.12 -21.24
N ASP A 332 -7.24 -6.42 -21.00
CA ASP A 332 -6.57 -7.57 -21.62
C ASP A 332 -7.22 -8.91 -21.25
N GLU A 333 -7.59 -9.08 -20.00
CA GLU A 333 -8.26 -10.28 -19.51
C GLU A 333 -9.65 -10.45 -20.15
N PHE A 334 -10.41 -9.37 -20.32
CA PHE A 334 -11.65 -9.44 -21.11
C PHE A 334 -11.39 -9.78 -22.56
N ASN A 335 -10.35 -9.20 -23.16
CA ASN A 335 -10.00 -9.51 -24.55
C ASN A 335 -9.67 -11.00 -24.73
N ARG A 336 -8.96 -11.59 -23.77
CA ARG A 336 -8.71 -13.04 -23.70
C ARG A 336 -10.00 -13.84 -23.56
N ALA A 337 -10.87 -13.45 -22.63
CA ALA A 337 -12.16 -14.11 -22.42
C ALA A 337 -13.00 -14.10 -23.70
N PHE A 338 -13.06 -12.97 -24.43
CA PHE A 338 -13.81 -12.84 -25.68
C PHE A 338 -13.18 -13.60 -26.84
N ALA A 339 -11.87 -13.81 -26.83
CA ALA A 339 -11.16 -14.60 -27.80
C ALA A 339 -11.20 -16.13 -27.49
N GLY A 340 -11.72 -16.52 -26.34
CA GLY A 340 -11.74 -17.90 -25.87
C GLY A 340 -10.38 -18.40 -25.36
N GLU A 341 -9.47 -17.48 -25.00
CA GLU A 341 -8.18 -17.79 -24.42
C GLU A 341 -8.24 -17.81 -22.88
N PRO A 342 -7.33 -18.53 -22.21
CA PRO A 342 -7.26 -18.52 -20.75
C PRO A 342 -6.81 -17.14 -20.23
N ALA A 343 -7.08 -16.86 -18.96
CA ALA A 343 -6.53 -15.71 -18.26
C ALA A 343 -4.99 -15.70 -18.31
N SER A 344 -4.39 -14.51 -18.33
CA SER A 344 -2.94 -14.35 -18.44
C SER A 344 -2.16 -14.95 -17.29
N GLY A 345 -2.78 -15.00 -16.09
CA GLY A 345 -2.14 -15.40 -14.85
C GLY A 345 -1.16 -14.35 -14.29
N TYR A 346 -1.14 -13.16 -14.87
CA TYR A 346 -0.28 -12.08 -14.41
C TYR A 346 -0.72 -11.54 -13.06
N VAL A 347 0.25 -11.29 -12.19
CA VAL A 347 0.09 -10.61 -10.91
C VAL A 347 1.16 -9.52 -10.84
N ALA A 348 0.72 -8.28 -10.70
CA ALA A 348 1.63 -7.15 -10.60
C ALA A 348 2.55 -7.28 -9.36
N PRO A 349 3.83 -6.86 -9.47
CA PRO A 349 4.75 -6.88 -8.34
C PRO A 349 4.31 -5.89 -7.25
N VAL A 350 4.71 -6.17 -6.01
CA VAL A 350 4.50 -5.26 -4.89
C VAL A 350 5.67 -4.28 -4.80
N HIS A 351 5.36 -3.01 -4.54
CA HIS A 351 6.31 -1.92 -4.39
C HIS A 351 5.99 -1.13 -3.10
N ILE A 352 6.99 -0.45 -2.53
CA ILE A 352 6.76 0.53 -1.46
C ILE A 352 7.23 1.90 -1.91
N THR A 353 6.39 2.91 -1.71
CA THR A 353 6.70 4.31 -1.99
C THR A 353 6.87 5.11 -0.71
N THR A 354 7.96 5.85 -0.63
CA THR A 354 8.28 6.85 0.38
C THR A 354 8.67 8.17 -0.30
N ALA A 355 8.88 9.23 0.47
CA ALA A 355 9.37 10.50 -0.10
C ALA A 355 10.76 10.37 -0.73
N ASP A 356 11.54 9.37 -0.34
CA ASP A 356 12.93 9.21 -0.79
C ASP A 356 13.02 8.50 -2.15
N ASN A 357 12.02 7.66 -2.51
CA ASN A 357 12.03 6.92 -3.77
C ASN A 357 10.90 7.30 -4.75
N SER A 358 9.94 8.15 -4.35
CA SER A 358 8.83 8.56 -5.22
C SER A 358 9.26 9.38 -6.42
N GLY A 359 10.40 10.07 -6.34
CA GLY A 359 10.83 11.02 -7.38
C GLY A 359 9.83 12.16 -7.66
N GLY A 360 8.87 12.39 -6.77
CA GLY A 360 7.78 13.37 -6.95
C GLY A 360 6.62 12.85 -7.80
N ALA A 361 6.59 11.54 -8.15
CA ALA A 361 5.46 10.92 -8.85
C ALA A 361 4.17 11.01 -8.04
N LEU A 362 3.03 10.85 -8.72
CA LEU A 362 1.67 10.84 -8.14
C LEU A 362 0.98 9.48 -8.26
N SER A 363 1.68 8.48 -8.75
CA SER A 363 1.24 7.09 -8.85
C SER A 363 2.45 6.20 -9.06
N TRP A 364 2.25 4.91 -8.88
CA TRP A 364 3.23 3.90 -9.28
C TRP A 364 2.55 2.87 -10.18
N ASP A 365 3.17 2.56 -11.30
CA ASP A 365 2.81 1.51 -12.22
C ASP A 365 4.11 0.96 -12.83
N SER A 366 4.14 -0.30 -13.27
CA SER A 366 5.32 -0.88 -13.92
C SER A 366 5.66 -0.14 -15.22
N GLU A 367 6.95 0.05 -15.50
CA GLU A 367 7.36 0.77 -16.69
C GLU A 367 7.07 -0.03 -17.96
N GLY A 368 6.43 0.60 -18.95
CA GLY A 368 6.23 0.03 -20.28
C GLY A 368 4.97 -0.82 -20.47
N TYR A 369 4.11 -0.99 -19.45
CA TYR A 369 2.89 -1.81 -19.54
C TYR A 369 1.94 -1.38 -20.68
N ARG A 370 1.74 -0.07 -20.87
CA ARG A 370 0.90 0.47 -21.94
C ARG A 370 1.40 0.05 -23.33
N GLN A 371 2.70 0.10 -23.54
CA GLN A 371 3.32 -0.31 -24.81
C GLN A 371 3.20 -1.82 -25.02
N ALA A 372 3.36 -2.61 -23.95
CA ALA A 372 3.22 -4.05 -24.01
C ALA A 372 1.81 -4.47 -24.41
N TYR A 373 0.78 -3.92 -23.74
CA TYR A 373 -0.61 -4.22 -24.08
C TYR A 373 -1.01 -3.73 -25.47
N ARG A 374 -0.62 -2.50 -25.88
CA ARG A 374 -0.86 -2.01 -27.25
C ARG A 374 -0.28 -2.97 -28.28
N LYS A 375 0.94 -3.47 -28.05
CA LYS A 375 1.57 -4.42 -28.95
C LYS A 375 0.83 -5.76 -29.00
N ILE A 376 0.30 -6.24 -27.88
CA ILE A 376 -0.51 -7.46 -27.83
C ILE A 376 -1.78 -7.28 -28.65
N TRP A 377 -2.45 -6.15 -28.55
CA TRP A 377 -3.73 -5.87 -29.20
C TRP A 377 -3.63 -5.40 -30.65
N ASP A 378 -2.42 -5.27 -31.20
CA ASP A 378 -2.12 -4.66 -32.49
C ASP A 378 -2.69 -3.23 -32.65
N ARG A 379 -2.36 -2.35 -31.66
CA ARG A 379 -2.87 -0.96 -31.53
C ARG A 379 -1.76 0.07 -31.33
#